data_4ff13e3c578b59668440d40f2003fd44
#
_entry.id   4ff13e3c578b59668440d40f2003fd44
#
_cell.length_a   1.000
_cell.length_b   1.000
_cell.length_c   1.000
_cell.angle_alpha   90.00
_cell.angle_beta   90.00
_cell.angle_gamma   90.00
#
_symmetry.space_group_name_H-M   'P 1'
#
loop_
_entity.id
_entity.type
_entity.pdbx_description
1 polymer ?
#
loop_
_entity_poly.entity_id
_entity_poly.type
_entity_poly.pdbx_seq_one_letter_code
_entity_poly.pdbx_strand_id
1 'polypeptide(L)'
;FVWDTVVDEIVGNGVVQNVKLTNVKTGESGEMAVDGVFVFIGHYPNSQFLVGQLAMDEHGYVITDDFMRTNVAGIYAAGEIQDPHYRQIGTSVGQGVAAAMQLERWLGQQE
;
A
#
# COMPACT_ATOMS: atom_id res chain seq x y z
N PHE A 1 10.34 14.03 -19.06
CA PHE A 1 9.66 14.54 -17.85
C PHE A 1 8.78 15.73 -18.23
N VAL A 2 7.57 15.76 -17.70
CA VAL A 2 6.65 16.90 -17.83
C VAL A 2 6.55 17.52 -16.43
N TRP A 3 7.28 18.62 -16.22
CA TRP A 3 7.43 19.24 -14.91
C TRP A 3 6.24 20.11 -14.54
N ASP A 4 6.01 20.23 -13.22
CA ASP A 4 4.96 21.08 -12.66
C ASP A 4 3.56 20.77 -13.20
N THR A 5 3.28 19.50 -13.50
CA THR A 5 2.08 19.08 -14.21
C THR A 5 1.40 17.93 -13.49
N VAL A 6 0.08 17.99 -13.42
CA VAL A 6 -0.78 16.92 -12.91
C VAL A 6 -1.60 16.32 -14.05
N VAL A 7 -2.00 15.06 -13.88
CA VAL A 7 -2.94 14.39 -14.77
C VAL A 7 -4.35 14.62 -14.23
N ASP A 8 -5.20 15.25 -15.04
CA ASP A 8 -6.60 15.54 -14.68
C ASP A 8 -7.52 14.39 -15.05
N GLU A 9 -7.27 13.81 -16.24
CA GLU A 9 -8.16 12.77 -16.78
C GLU A 9 -7.37 11.81 -17.69
N ILE A 10 -7.72 10.52 -17.61
CA ILE A 10 -7.27 9.49 -18.56
C ILE A 10 -8.40 9.28 -19.57
N VAL A 11 -8.10 9.52 -20.84
CA VAL A 11 -9.10 9.52 -21.93
C VAL A 11 -8.89 8.30 -22.83
N GLY A 12 -10.01 7.68 -23.25
CA GLY A 12 -9.98 6.57 -24.18
C GLY A 12 -11.37 6.02 -24.49
N ASN A 13 -11.41 5.10 -25.43
CA ASN A 13 -12.63 4.39 -25.82
C ASN A 13 -12.36 2.87 -25.81
N GLY A 14 -12.46 2.27 -24.62
CA GLY A 14 -12.12 0.86 -24.39
C GLY A 14 -10.61 0.58 -24.25
N VAL A 15 -9.77 1.50 -24.75
CA VAL A 15 -8.31 1.53 -24.56
C VAL A 15 -7.87 2.95 -24.24
N VAL A 16 -6.77 3.10 -23.53
CA VAL A 16 -6.17 4.41 -23.24
C VAL A 16 -5.67 5.03 -24.55
N GLN A 17 -5.92 6.32 -24.75
CA GLN A 17 -5.51 7.07 -25.95
C GLN A 17 -4.68 8.29 -25.58
N ASN A 18 -5.09 9.05 -24.57
CA ASN A 18 -4.42 10.25 -24.10
C ASN A 18 -4.68 10.49 -22.62
N VAL A 19 -3.88 11.41 -22.08
CA VAL A 19 -4.11 12.02 -20.76
C VAL A 19 -4.29 13.52 -20.93
N LYS A 20 -5.26 14.09 -20.21
CA LYS A 20 -5.37 15.54 -20.03
C LYS A 20 -4.48 15.97 -18.89
N LEU A 21 -3.78 17.06 -19.08
CA LEU A 21 -2.74 17.57 -18.21
C LEU A 21 -3.00 19.02 -17.88
N THR A 22 -2.69 19.44 -16.63
CA THR A 22 -2.66 20.84 -16.25
C THR A 22 -1.34 21.19 -15.58
N ASN A 23 -0.66 22.22 -16.08
CA ASN A 23 0.52 22.77 -15.43
C ASN A 23 0.10 23.58 -14.21
N VAL A 24 0.53 23.15 -13.02
CA VAL A 24 0.12 23.73 -11.74
C VAL A 24 0.72 25.13 -11.47
N LYS A 25 1.73 25.53 -12.22
CA LYS A 25 2.34 26.87 -12.10
C LYS A 25 1.72 27.88 -13.06
N THR A 26 1.46 27.48 -14.30
CA THR A 26 0.94 28.37 -15.34
C THR A 26 -0.57 28.32 -15.50
N GLY A 27 -1.19 27.21 -15.06
CA GLY A 27 -2.61 26.93 -15.28
C GLY A 27 -2.93 26.47 -16.70
N GLU A 28 -1.92 26.28 -17.57
CA GLU A 28 -2.13 25.82 -18.93
C GLU A 28 -2.54 24.35 -18.94
N SER A 29 -3.58 24.04 -19.72
CA SER A 29 -4.05 22.69 -19.92
C SER A 29 -3.63 22.19 -21.31
N GLY A 30 -3.37 20.88 -21.42
CA GLY A 30 -2.97 20.22 -22.66
C GLY A 30 -3.38 18.75 -22.67
N GLU A 31 -3.12 18.09 -23.78
CA GLU A 31 -3.29 16.65 -23.92
C GLU A 31 -2.00 16.00 -24.42
N MET A 32 -1.74 14.77 -23.95
CA MET A 32 -0.61 13.97 -24.41
C MET A 32 -1.10 12.58 -24.79
N ALA A 33 -0.78 12.13 -25.99
CA ALA A 33 -1.08 10.78 -26.46
C ALA A 33 -0.23 9.77 -25.69
N VAL A 34 -0.86 8.72 -25.18
CA VAL A 34 -0.22 7.62 -24.44
C VAL A 34 -0.95 6.31 -24.72
N ASP A 35 -0.22 5.20 -24.68
CA ASP A 35 -0.77 3.86 -24.85
C ASP A 35 -1.16 3.21 -23.51
N GLY A 36 -0.72 3.77 -22.39
CA GLY A 36 -1.02 3.29 -21.06
C GLY A 36 -0.60 4.27 -19.97
N VAL A 37 -1.19 4.13 -18.79
CA VAL A 37 -0.90 4.96 -17.62
C VAL A 37 -0.60 4.06 -16.42
N PHE A 38 0.54 4.30 -15.78
CA PHE A 38 0.93 3.65 -14.54
C PHE A 38 0.89 4.67 -13.40
N VAL A 39 0.12 4.37 -12.36
CA VAL A 39 -0.05 5.27 -11.20
C VAL A 39 0.84 4.78 -10.06
N PHE A 40 1.89 5.54 -9.74
CA PHE A 40 2.84 5.26 -8.66
C PHE A 40 2.99 6.47 -7.72
N ILE A 41 1.87 6.96 -7.18
CA ILE A 41 1.79 8.18 -6.38
C ILE A 41 1.69 7.94 -4.87
N GLY A 42 1.91 6.72 -4.44
CA GLY A 42 1.85 6.28 -3.05
C GLY A 42 0.92 5.09 -2.85
N HIS A 43 0.92 4.60 -1.62
CA HIS A 43 0.13 3.44 -1.21
C HIS A 43 -0.56 3.74 0.11
N TYR A 44 -1.76 3.20 0.26
CA TYR A 44 -2.48 3.13 1.53
C TYR A 44 -2.66 1.65 1.89
N PRO A 45 -2.41 1.25 3.14
CA PRO A 45 -2.66 -0.12 3.56
C PRO A 45 -4.17 -0.44 3.47
N ASN A 46 -4.50 -1.61 2.97
CA ASN A 46 -5.90 -2.06 2.91
C ASN A 46 -6.32 -2.66 4.26
N SER A 47 -6.37 -1.81 5.28
CA SER A 47 -6.52 -2.16 6.69
C SER A 47 -7.79 -1.59 7.35
N GLN A 48 -8.63 -0.88 6.61
CA GLN A 48 -9.81 -0.19 7.13
C GLN A 48 -10.78 -1.11 7.88
N PHE A 49 -10.87 -2.38 7.48
CA PHE A 49 -11.72 -3.38 8.14
C PHE A 49 -11.22 -3.77 9.55
N LEU A 50 -9.99 -3.39 9.92
CA LEU A 50 -9.38 -3.68 11.23
C LEU A 50 -9.46 -2.49 12.20
N VAL A 51 -10.00 -1.35 11.77
CA VAL A 51 -10.14 -0.16 12.61
C VAL A 51 -10.96 -0.47 13.85
N GLY A 52 -10.42 -0.12 15.02
CA GLY A 52 -11.04 -0.42 16.31
C GLY A 52 -10.85 -1.86 16.80
N GLN A 53 -10.24 -2.75 16.01
CA GLN A 53 -9.94 -4.12 16.40
C GLN A 53 -8.45 -4.32 16.71
N LEU A 54 -7.58 -3.69 15.93
CA LEU A 54 -6.12 -3.74 16.12
C LEU A 54 -5.55 -2.33 16.33
N ALA A 55 -4.41 -2.26 16.99
CA ALA A 55 -3.64 -1.02 17.08
C ALA A 55 -3.05 -0.68 15.70
N MET A 56 -3.20 0.57 15.31
CA MET A 56 -2.76 1.10 14.03
C MET A 56 -2.03 2.43 14.22
N ASP A 57 -1.15 2.76 13.30
CA ASP A 57 -0.53 4.08 13.24
C ASP A 57 -1.47 5.12 12.59
N GLU A 58 -1.01 6.36 12.54
CA GLU A 58 -1.76 7.49 11.94
C GLU A 58 -1.98 7.36 10.43
N HIS A 59 -1.23 6.47 9.75
CA HIS A 59 -1.35 6.19 8.33
C HIS A 59 -2.18 4.92 8.03
N GLY A 60 -2.65 4.23 9.07
CA GLY A 60 -3.48 3.04 8.97
C GLY A 60 -2.70 1.72 8.86
N TYR A 61 -1.40 1.72 9.12
CA TYR A 61 -0.63 0.47 9.20
C TYR A 61 -0.86 -0.21 10.53
N VAL A 62 -1.03 -1.54 10.51
CA VAL A 62 -1.13 -2.34 11.74
C VAL A 62 0.21 -2.31 12.48
N ILE A 63 0.18 -1.95 13.76
CA ILE A 63 1.38 -1.92 14.60
C ILE A 63 1.70 -3.35 15.04
N THR A 64 2.94 -3.79 14.76
CA THR A 64 3.47 -5.09 15.20
C THR A 64 4.77 -4.91 15.94
N ASP A 65 5.13 -5.93 16.72
CA ASP A 65 6.48 -6.06 17.25
C ASP A 65 7.44 -6.73 16.23
N ASP A 66 8.71 -6.92 16.64
CA ASP A 66 9.74 -7.58 15.81
C ASP A 66 9.41 -9.03 15.42
N PHE A 67 8.41 -9.62 16.07
CA PHE A 67 7.93 -10.98 15.83
C PHE A 67 6.59 -11.01 15.07
N MET A 68 6.20 -9.92 14.44
CA MET A 68 4.95 -9.79 13.67
C MET A 68 3.68 -9.91 14.54
N ARG A 69 3.78 -9.80 15.87
CA ARG A 69 2.62 -9.89 16.78
C ARG A 69 1.92 -8.54 16.85
N THR A 70 0.60 -8.58 16.79
CA THR A 70 -0.24 -7.40 17.03
C THR A 70 -0.51 -7.21 18.54
N ASN A 71 -1.25 -6.18 18.87
CA ASN A 71 -1.72 -5.96 20.25
C ASN A 71 -2.77 -6.98 20.72
N VAL A 72 -3.27 -7.84 19.83
CA VAL A 72 -4.26 -8.88 20.16
C VAL A 72 -3.59 -10.25 20.08
N ALA A 73 -3.58 -10.99 21.19
CA ALA A 73 -2.97 -12.31 21.27
C ALA A 73 -3.56 -13.27 20.22
N GLY A 74 -2.69 -14.03 19.54
CA GLY A 74 -3.06 -14.95 18.48
C GLY A 74 -3.30 -14.29 17.10
N ILE A 75 -3.21 -12.95 17.00
CA ILE A 75 -3.28 -12.24 15.73
C ILE A 75 -1.89 -11.70 15.36
N TYR A 76 -1.47 -12.02 14.14
CA TYR A 76 -0.20 -11.59 13.56
C TYR A 76 -0.49 -10.82 12.26
N ALA A 77 0.34 -9.83 11.94
CA ALA A 77 0.25 -9.09 10.69
C ALA A 77 1.61 -9.08 9.99
N ALA A 78 1.59 -9.30 8.67
CA ALA A 78 2.78 -9.35 7.84
C ALA A 78 2.51 -8.73 6.46
N GLY A 79 3.56 -8.28 5.79
CA GLY A 79 3.46 -7.64 4.49
C GLY A 79 3.04 -6.18 4.56
N GLU A 80 2.54 -5.66 3.46
CA GLU A 80 2.26 -4.22 3.30
C GLU A 80 1.24 -3.66 4.30
N ILE A 81 0.41 -4.50 4.89
CA ILE A 81 -0.56 -4.07 5.90
C ILE A 81 0.10 -3.54 7.18
N GLN A 82 1.35 -3.94 7.45
CA GLN A 82 2.14 -3.51 8.61
C GLN A 82 3.51 -2.92 8.24
N ASP A 83 3.93 -2.97 6.95
CA ASP A 83 5.23 -2.48 6.49
C ASP A 83 5.10 -1.13 5.75
N PRO A 84 5.28 0.01 6.43
CA PRO A 84 5.25 1.32 5.79
C PRO A 84 6.54 1.66 5.02
N HIS A 85 7.61 0.86 5.15
CA HIS A 85 8.95 1.22 4.69
C HIS A 85 9.32 0.58 3.35
N TYR A 86 9.30 -0.74 3.27
CA TYR A 86 9.80 -1.47 2.10
C TYR A 86 8.72 -1.70 1.05
N ARG A 87 7.55 -2.17 1.45
CA ARG A 87 6.38 -2.39 0.57
C ARG A 87 6.74 -3.19 -0.67
N GLN A 88 7.49 -4.29 -0.47
CA GLN A 88 7.98 -5.16 -1.53
C GLN A 88 7.46 -6.58 -1.34
N ILE A 89 7.20 -7.27 -2.46
CA ILE A 89 6.76 -8.68 -2.41
C ILE A 89 7.76 -9.55 -1.65
N GLY A 90 9.05 -9.35 -1.88
CA GLY A 90 10.11 -10.12 -1.21
C GLY A 90 10.09 -9.97 0.31
N THR A 91 9.94 -8.74 0.83
CA THR A 91 9.83 -8.49 2.28
C THR A 91 8.53 -9.05 2.84
N SER A 92 7.42 -8.92 2.12
CA SER A 92 6.12 -9.46 2.52
C SER A 92 6.14 -10.98 2.66
N VAL A 93 6.80 -11.71 1.74
CA VAL A 93 6.98 -13.16 1.83
C VAL A 93 7.80 -13.53 3.07
N GLY A 94 8.93 -12.85 3.31
CA GLY A 94 9.77 -13.11 4.48
C GLY A 94 9.04 -12.86 5.79
N GLN A 95 8.31 -11.76 5.90
CA GLN A 95 7.48 -11.43 7.06
C GLN A 95 6.36 -12.46 7.26
N GLY A 96 5.71 -12.92 6.19
CA GLY A 96 4.68 -13.96 6.25
C GLY A 96 5.21 -15.28 6.81
N VAL A 97 6.40 -15.71 6.38
CA VAL A 97 7.08 -16.89 6.94
C VAL A 97 7.39 -16.67 8.43
N ALA A 98 7.93 -15.52 8.80
CA ALA A 98 8.25 -15.20 10.18
C ALA A 98 6.99 -15.21 11.07
N ALA A 99 5.90 -14.60 10.62
CA ALA A 99 4.62 -14.58 11.33
C ALA A 99 4.07 -16.01 11.55
N ALA A 100 4.09 -16.85 10.50
CA ALA A 100 3.63 -18.24 10.58
C ALA A 100 4.43 -19.06 11.59
N MET A 101 5.76 -18.93 11.59
CA MET A 101 6.63 -19.60 12.57
C MET A 101 6.38 -19.14 14.00
N GLN A 102 6.11 -17.85 14.20
CA GLN A 102 5.79 -17.31 15.52
C GLN A 102 4.42 -17.76 16.00
N LEU A 103 3.44 -17.79 15.12
CA LEU A 103 2.10 -18.30 15.43
C LEU A 103 2.12 -19.78 15.82
N GLU A 104 2.86 -20.62 15.10
CA GLU A 104 3.03 -22.03 15.43
C GLU A 104 3.61 -22.21 16.84
N ARG A 105 4.68 -21.46 17.18
CA ARG A 105 5.28 -21.51 18.52
C ARG A 105 4.30 -21.05 19.61
N TRP A 106 3.53 -20.01 19.31
CA TRP A 106 2.52 -19.52 20.25
C TRP A 106 1.42 -20.56 20.49
N LEU A 107 0.93 -21.23 19.44
CA LEU A 107 -0.06 -22.30 19.56
C LEU A 107 0.45 -23.46 20.42
N GLY A 108 1.70 -23.90 20.20
CA GLY A 108 2.31 -24.97 21.00
C GLY A 108 2.52 -24.63 22.48
N GLN A 109 2.40 -23.37 22.89
CA GLN A 109 2.44 -22.93 24.28
C GLN A 109 1.05 -22.87 24.94
N GLN A 110 -0.02 -23.05 24.17
CA GLN A 110 -1.39 -23.05 24.67
C GLN A 110 -1.88 -24.46 25.05
N GLU A 111 -1.15 -25.50 24.63
CA GLU A 111 -1.40 -26.90 25.01
C GLU A 111 -0.78 -27.22 26.37
#